data_ccfdda3331f7705166eca44574675171
#
_entry.id   ccfdda3331f7705166eca44574675171
#
_cell.length_a   1.000
_cell.length_b   1.000
_cell.length_c   1.000
_cell.angle_alpha   90.00
_cell.angle_beta   90.00
_cell.angle_gamma   90.00
#
_symmetry.space_group_name_H-M   'P 1'
#
loop_
_entity.id
_entity.type
_entity.pdbx_description
1 polymer ?
#
loop_
_entity_poly.entity_id
_entity_poly.type
_entity_poly.pdbx_seq_one_letter_code
_entity_poly.pdbx_strand_id
1 'polypeptide(L)'
;YDTVRAVMCNQAPASNISGCWQSLEGIQHNMLNFLENHDEQRIASYFFAGDPRPGIPGMIVSAMMNTNPVMIYSGQELGEPGMDDEGFSGRDGRTTIFDYWSLASLRNWINEGAFDGGKLTAEQRQLREVYAKILNISKSERVITEGVFYDLMYANLSNPYFNSHRQ
;
A
#
# COMPACT_ATOMS: atom_id res chain seq x y z
N TYR A 1 -2.52 -6.89 7.13
CA TYR A 1 -3.37 -6.42 6.05
C TYR A 1 -4.64 -5.76 6.59
N ASP A 2 -5.55 -6.48 7.24
CA ASP A 2 -6.89 -6.00 7.63
C ASP A 2 -6.90 -4.70 8.41
N THR A 3 -6.00 -4.54 9.38
CA THR A 3 -5.89 -3.33 10.20
C THR A 3 -5.51 -2.12 9.35
N VAL A 4 -4.52 -2.25 8.47
CA VAL A 4 -4.08 -1.14 7.60
C VAL A 4 -5.18 -0.79 6.58
N ARG A 5 -5.87 -1.80 6.03
CA ARG A 5 -7.03 -1.61 5.17
C ARG A 5 -8.12 -0.80 5.86
N ALA A 6 -8.51 -1.18 7.07
CA ALA A 6 -9.55 -0.48 7.83
C ALA A 6 -9.20 0.98 8.10
N VAL A 7 -7.91 1.27 8.40
CA VAL A 7 -7.42 2.64 8.57
C VAL A 7 -7.46 3.42 7.25
N MET A 8 -7.01 2.83 6.14
CA MET A 8 -7.07 3.46 4.83
C MET A 8 -8.50 3.79 4.38
N CYS A 9 -9.47 2.97 4.79
CA CYS A 9 -10.90 3.18 4.51
C CYS A 9 -11.61 4.09 5.54
N ASN A 10 -10.90 4.70 6.50
CA ASN A 10 -11.49 5.47 7.62
C ASN A 10 -12.47 4.66 8.48
N GLN A 11 -12.32 3.33 8.54
CA GLN A 11 -13.15 2.42 9.32
C GLN A 11 -12.56 2.11 10.69
N ALA A 12 -11.29 2.45 10.92
CA ALA A 12 -10.59 2.26 12.18
C ALA A 12 -9.62 3.41 12.45
N PRO A 13 -9.33 3.72 13.72
CA PRO A 13 -8.32 4.71 14.07
C PRO A 13 -6.91 4.19 13.79
N ALA A 14 -6.00 5.09 13.44
CA ALA A 14 -4.59 4.75 13.15
C ALA A 14 -3.89 4.09 14.36
N SER A 15 -4.34 4.35 15.59
CA SER A 15 -3.84 3.70 16.81
C SER A 15 -3.95 2.17 16.79
N ASN A 16 -4.85 1.60 15.97
CA ASN A 16 -4.97 0.15 15.84
C ASN A 16 -3.74 -0.48 15.17
N ILE A 17 -2.97 0.29 14.40
CA ILE A 17 -1.71 -0.17 13.78
C ILE A 17 -0.70 -0.57 14.87
N SER A 18 -0.57 0.23 15.94
CA SER A 18 0.29 -0.08 17.09
C SER A 18 -0.08 -1.42 17.74
N GLY A 19 -1.36 -1.63 18.02
CA GLY A 19 -1.82 -2.88 18.61
C GLY A 19 -1.60 -4.09 17.70
N CYS A 20 -1.85 -3.94 16.40
CA CYS A 20 -1.58 -4.97 15.42
C CYS A 20 -0.07 -5.29 15.34
N TRP A 21 0.78 -4.29 15.29
CA TRP A 21 2.24 -4.46 15.26
C TRP A 21 2.75 -5.18 16.52
N GLN A 22 2.27 -4.80 17.71
CA GLN A 22 2.61 -5.44 18.97
C GLN A 22 2.15 -6.90 19.03
N SER A 23 0.97 -7.21 18.48
CA SER A 23 0.47 -8.59 18.46
C SER A 23 1.31 -9.56 17.63
N LEU A 24 2.18 -9.04 16.77
CA LEU A 24 3.11 -9.81 15.95
C LEU A 24 4.50 -9.90 16.57
N GLU A 25 4.68 -9.48 17.84
CA GLU A 25 5.97 -9.53 18.51
C GLU A 25 6.60 -10.92 18.43
N GLY A 26 7.89 -10.96 18.09
CA GLY A 26 8.64 -12.19 17.90
C GLY A 26 8.54 -12.81 16.51
N ILE A 27 7.53 -12.46 15.69
CA ILE A 27 7.38 -12.98 14.33
C ILE A 27 7.41 -11.88 13.25
N GLN A 28 7.43 -10.61 13.62
CA GLN A 28 7.37 -9.49 12.66
C GLN A 28 8.40 -9.63 11.54
N HIS A 29 9.63 -10.03 11.87
CA HIS A 29 10.74 -10.17 10.92
C HIS A 29 10.55 -11.28 9.88
N ASN A 30 9.58 -12.17 10.09
CA ASN A 30 9.21 -13.25 9.15
C ASN A 30 7.97 -12.90 8.30
N MET A 31 7.40 -11.72 8.50
CA MET A 31 6.19 -11.33 7.79
C MET A 31 6.51 -10.70 6.43
N LEU A 32 5.66 -10.95 5.45
CA LEU A 32 5.61 -10.20 4.20
C LEU A 32 4.53 -9.12 4.32
N ASN A 33 4.93 -7.87 4.21
CA ASN A 33 3.98 -6.75 4.21
C ASN A 33 3.44 -6.50 2.80
N PHE A 34 2.15 -6.26 2.68
CA PHE A 34 1.49 -5.92 1.41
C PHE A 34 0.20 -5.14 1.66
N LEU A 35 -0.27 -4.43 0.65
CA LEU A 35 -1.55 -3.72 0.65
C LEU A 35 -2.54 -4.31 -0.36
N GLU A 36 -2.03 -4.94 -1.41
CA GLU A 36 -2.80 -5.60 -2.46
C GLU A 36 -2.17 -6.95 -2.79
N ASN A 37 -2.99 -7.90 -3.19
CA ASN A 37 -2.59 -9.16 -3.79
C ASN A 37 -3.71 -9.69 -4.71
N HIS A 38 -3.58 -10.91 -5.21
CA HIS A 38 -4.55 -11.51 -6.14
C HIS A 38 -5.87 -11.94 -5.47
N ASP A 39 -5.90 -12.05 -4.15
CA ASP A 39 -7.10 -12.43 -3.37
C ASP A 39 -7.85 -11.22 -2.83
N GLU A 40 -7.20 -10.04 -2.81
CA GLU A 40 -7.74 -8.82 -2.21
C GLU A 40 -8.09 -7.77 -3.27
N GLN A 41 -9.06 -6.90 -2.95
CA GLN A 41 -9.43 -5.80 -3.83
C GLN A 41 -8.27 -4.81 -4.01
N ARG A 42 -8.22 -4.17 -5.17
CA ARG A 42 -7.32 -3.04 -5.43
C ARG A 42 -7.70 -1.84 -4.59
N ILE A 43 -6.72 -1.09 -4.08
CA ILE A 43 -6.95 0.12 -3.26
C ILE A 43 -7.82 1.14 -4.02
N ALA A 44 -7.55 1.34 -5.31
CA ALA A 44 -8.29 2.26 -6.16
C ALA A 44 -9.71 1.76 -6.52
N SER A 45 -10.04 0.51 -6.21
CA SER A 45 -11.35 -0.08 -6.44
C SER A 45 -12.42 0.56 -5.56
N TYR A 46 -13.63 0.68 -6.10
CA TYR A 46 -14.81 1.05 -5.31
C TYR A 46 -15.05 0.13 -4.09
N PHE A 47 -14.63 -1.13 -4.18
CA PHE A 47 -14.79 -2.12 -3.10
C PHE A 47 -13.74 -2.01 -1.99
N PHE A 48 -12.78 -1.10 -2.14
CA PHE A 48 -11.79 -0.82 -1.11
C PHE A 48 -11.84 0.66 -0.73
N ALA A 49 -10.97 1.52 -1.26
CA ALA A 49 -10.93 2.94 -0.92
C ALA A 49 -11.49 3.85 -2.03
N GLY A 50 -11.69 3.36 -3.24
CA GLY A 50 -12.15 4.12 -4.40
C GLY A 50 -11.15 5.16 -4.94
N ASP A 51 -9.96 5.20 -4.34
CA ASP A 51 -8.89 6.17 -4.61
C ASP A 51 -7.56 5.50 -4.27
N PRO A 52 -6.52 5.58 -5.11
CA PRO A 52 -5.22 4.98 -4.80
C PRO A 52 -4.41 5.74 -3.75
N ARG A 53 -4.74 7.01 -3.46
CA ARG A 53 -3.97 7.87 -2.54
C ARG A 53 -3.93 7.38 -1.09
N PRO A 54 -4.99 6.78 -0.51
CA PRO A 54 -4.90 6.14 0.80
C PRO A 54 -3.85 5.03 0.90
N GLY A 55 -3.43 4.46 -0.22
CA GLY A 55 -2.30 3.53 -0.28
C GLY A 55 -0.95 4.15 0.09
N ILE A 56 -0.80 5.48 -0.02
CA ILE A 56 0.48 6.15 0.30
C ILE A 56 0.84 6.00 1.78
N PRO A 57 0.02 6.42 2.76
CA PRO A 57 0.32 6.18 4.17
C PRO A 57 0.38 4.69 4.51
N GLY A 58 -0.48 3.85 3.92
CA GLY A 58 -0.40 2.41 4.08
C GLY A 58 0.95 1.83 3.64
N MET A 59 1.49 2.34 2.53
CA MET A 59 2.79 1.94 2.02
C MET A 59 3.95 2.39 2.92
N ILE A 60 3.87 3.60 3.50
CA ILE A 60 4.84 4.10 4.48
C ILE A 60 4.88 3.17 5.71
N VAL A 61 3.73 2.85 6.27
CA VAL A 61 3.62 1.90 7.39
C VAL A 61 4.23 0.54 7.02
N SER A 62 3.85 0.00 5.85
CA SER A 62 4.31 -1.32 5.40
C SER A 62 5.81 -1.40 5.13
N ALA A 63 6.42 -0.29 4.66
CA ALA A 63 7.81 -0.28 4.22
C ALA A 63 8.80 0.26 5.26
N MET A 64 8.34 0.99 6.29
CA MET A 64 9.23 1.74 7.18
C MET A 64 9.14 1.36 8.66
N MET A 65 8.13 0.59 9.08
CA MET A 65 8.05 0.15 10.49
C MET A 65 9.00 -1.00 10.82
N ASN A 66 9.38 -1.78 9.82
CA ASN A 66 10.26 -2.94 9.94
C ASN A 66 11.17 -3.06 8.71
N THR A 67 12.12 -3.98 8.79
CA THR A 67 13.06 -4.32 7.70
C THR A 67 12.63 -5.55 6.88
N ASN A 68 11.44 -6.09 7.14
CA ASN A 68 10.92 -7.23 6.41
C ASN A 68 10.50 -6.88 4.96
N PRO A 69 10.37 -7.89 4.10
CA PRO A 69 10.00 -7.70 2.71
C PRO A 69 8.65 -6.99 2.56
N VAL A 70 8.55 -6.16 1.55
CA VAL A 70 7.31 -5.50 1.13
C VAL A 70 6.98 -5.93 -0.29
N MET A 71 5.77 -6.38 -0.52
CA MET A 71 5.28 -6.72 -1.85
C MET A 71 4.47 -5.56 -2.42
N ILE A 72 4.79 -5.16 -3.64
CA ILE A 72 3.95 -4.31 -4.47
C ILE A 72 3.28 -5.21 -5.50
N TYR A 73 1.96 -5.30 -5.45
CA TYR A 73 1.22 -6.04 -6.45
C TYR A 73 1.15 -5.26 -7.76
N SER A 74 1.40 -5.92 -8.88
CA SER A 74 1.54 -5.27 -10.21
C SER A 74 0.43 -4.27 -10.50
N GLY A 75 0.78 -3.01 -10.73
CA GLY A 75 -0.16 -1.92 -10.98
C GLY A 75 -0.62 -1.15 -9.74
N GLN A 76 -0.30 -1.60 -8.53
CA GLN A 76 -0.60 -0.88 -7.30
C GLN A 76 -0.01 0.54 -7.32
N GLU A 77 1.24 0.66 -7.75
CA GLU A 77 1.95 1.94 -7.90
C GLU A 77 1.42 2.82 -9.04
N LEU A 78 0.52 2.27 -9.86
CA LEU A 78 -0.17 2.98 -10.95
C LEU A 78 -1.63 3.30 -10.61
N GLY A 79 -2.11 2.87 -9.44
CA GLY A 79 -3.50 3.03 -9.03
C GLY A 79 -4.47 2.18 -9.86
N GLU A 80 -4.11 0.93 -10.13
CA GLU A 80 -4.98 -0.02 -10.85
C GLU A 80 -6.31 -0.22 -10.11
N PRO A 81 -7.47 0.06 -10.72
CA PRO A 81 -8.77 -0.08 -10.06
C PRO A 81 -9.33 -1.50 -10.02
N GLY A 82 -8.85 -2.42 -10.84
CA GLY A 82 -9.31 -3.80 -10.88
C GLY A 82 -10.80 -3.99 -11.21
N MET A 83 -11.40 -3.11 -11.97
CA MET A 83 -12.85 -3.06 -12.20
C MET A 83 -13.29 -3.64 -13.54
N ASP A 84 -12.45 -4.40 -14.20
CA ASP A 84 -12.82 -5.08 -15.44
C ASP A 84 -13.49 -6.44 -15.19
N ASP A 85 -13.90 -7.11 -16.26
CA ASP A 85 -14.60 -8.39 -16.21
C ASP A 85 -13.64 -9.59 -16.15
N GLU A 86 -12.36 -9.36 -15.97
CA GLU A 86 -11.30 -10.37 -16.03
C GLU A 86 -10.83 -10.86 -14.66
N GLY A 87 -11.36 -10.30 -13.56
CA GLY A 87 -11.07 -10.76 -12.21
C GLY A 87 -11.72 -12.10 -11.87
N PHE A 88 -11.46 -12.61 -10.67
CA PHE A 88 -11.99 -13.90 -10.19
C PHE A 88 -13.51 -14.00 -10.20
N SER A 89 -14.18 -12.92 -9.91
CA SER A 89 -15.62 -12.85 -9.68
C SER A 89 -16.28 -11.75 -10.51
N GLY A 90 -15.68 -11.37 -11.62
CA GLY A 90 -16.12 -10.23 -12.40
C GLY A 90 -15.73 -8.90 -11.74
N ARG A 91 -16.67 -7.96 -11.68
CA ARG A 91 -16.40 -6.60 -11.17
C ARG A 91 -16.41 -6.51 -9.67
N ASP A 92 -15.49 -7.15 -9.01
CA ASP A 92 -15.36 -7.14 -7.54
C ASP A 92 -14.15 -6.35 -7.03
N GLY A 93 -13.42 -5.68 -7.91
CA GLY A 93 -12.24 -4.88 -7.55
C GLY A 93 -10.95 -5.67 -7.39
N ARG A 94 -10.96 -6.95 -7.75
CA ARG A 94 -9.77 -7.80 -7.78
C ARG A 94 -9.17 -7.91 -9.18
N THR A 95 -7.95 -8.37 -9.27
CA THR A 95 -7.30 -8.83 -10.49
C THR A 95 -6.53 -10.10 -10.21
N THR A 96 -6.49 -11.02 -11.17
CA THR A 96 -5.72 -12.25 -11.02
C THR A 96 -4.24 -12.02 -11.38
N ILE A 97 -3.38 -12.97 -11.02
CA ILE A 97 -1.98 -12.97 -11.47
C ILE A 97 -1.86 -13.16 -12.99
N PHE A 98 -2.95 -13.52 -13.67
CA PHE A 98 -3.01 -13.77 -15.09
C PHE A 98 -3.53 -12.57 -15.90
N ASP A 99 -4.02 -11.52 -15.24
CA ASP A 99 -4.64 -10.37 -15.92
C ASP A 99 -3.63 -9.29 -16.36
N TYR A 100 -2.34 -9.51 -16.18
CA TYR A 100 -1.30 -8.50 -16.42
C TYR A 100 -1.28 -7.94 -17.85
N TRP A 101 -1.73 -8.69 -18.84
CA TRP A 101 -1.79 -8.24 -20.23
C TRP A 101 -3.04 -7.42 -20.55
N SER A 102 -4.08 -7.50 -19.74
CA SER A 102 -5.37 -6.83 -19.96
C SER A 102 -5.47 -5.51 -19.19
N LEU A 103 -4.76 -5.38 -18.08
CA LEU A 103 -4.81 -4.19 -17.21
C LEU A 103 -4.35 -2.93 -17.97
N ALA A 104 -5.28 -1.96 -18.08
CA ALA A 104 -5.02 -0.73 -18.83
C ALA A 104 -3.84 0.07 -18.25
N SER A 105 -3.70 0.12 -16.93
CA SER A 105 -2.60 0.79 -16.23
C SER A 105 -1.25 0.20 -16.63
N LEU A 106 -1.13 -1.14 -16.62
CA LEU A 106 0.11 -1.83 -17.01
C LEU A 106 0.41 -1.67 -18.51
N ARG A 107 -0.60 -1.78 -19.39
CA ARG A 107 -0.42 -1.54 -20.82
C ARG A 107 0.05 -0.11 -21.10
N ASN A 108 -0.48 0.87 -20.38
CA ASN A 108 -0.05 2.25 -20.49
C ASN A 108 1.39 2.46 -20.02
N TRP A 109 1.81 1.73 -18.96
CA TRP A 109 3.19 1.75 -18.52
C TRP A 109 4.13 1.07 -19.50
N ILE A 110 3.73 -0.09 -20.05
CA ILE A 110 4.50 -0.85 -21.05
C ILE A 110 4.68 -0.04 -22.34
N ASN A 111 3.68 0.77 -22.72
CA ASN A 111 3.74 1.66 -23.90
C ASN A 111 4.25 0.95 -25.16
N GLU A 112 3.57 -0.11 -25.58
CA GLU A 112 3.89 -0.89 -26.79
C GLU A 112 5.32 -1.48 -26.80
N GLY A 113 5.91 -1.72 -25.61
CA GLY A 113 7.23 -2.31 -25.47
C GLY A 113 8.35 -1.31 -25.18
N ALA A 114 8.05 -0.01 -25.09
CA ALA A 114 9.03 1.01 -24.71
C ALA A 114 9.38 0.98 -23.21
N PHE A 115 8.46 0.48 -22.35
CA PHE A 115 8.62 0.37 -20.89
C PHE A 115 8.99 1.69 -20.20
N ASP A 116 8.49 2.80 -20.71
CA ASP A 116 8.82 4.16 -20.27
C ASP A 116 7.66 4.90 -19.59
N GLY A 117 6.49 4.26 -19.50
CA GLY A 117 5.30 4.88 -18.95
C GLY A 117 4.72 6.01 -19.83
N GLY A 118 5.04 6.03 -21.11
CA GLY A 118 4.68 7.11 -22.02
C GLY A 118 3.18 7.38 -22.13
N LYS A 119 2.35 6.36 -21.88
CA LYS A 119 0.89 6.46 -21.93
C LYS A 119 0.22 6.61 -20.55
N LEU A 120 0.98 6.72 -19.46
CA LEU A 120 0.44 6.99 -18.13
C LEU A 120 -0.14 8.40 -18.04
N THR A 121 -1.20 8.56 -17.23
CA THR A 121 -1.68 9.88 -16.85
C THR A 121 -0.68 10.61 -15.93
N ALA A 122 -0.89 11.91 -15.72
CA ALA A 122 -0.06 12.68 -14.79
C ALA A 122 -0.18 12.13 -13.36
N GLU A 123 -1.38 11.78 -12.93
CA GLU A 123 -1.68 11.23 -11.61
C GLU A 123 -1.01 9.86 -11.40
N GLN A 124 -1.05 9.00 -12.41
CA GLN A 124 -0.39 7.69 -12.36
C GLN A 124 1.14 7.83 -12.26
N ARG A 125 1.73 8.75 -13.00
CA ARG A 125 3.17 9.06 -12.91
C ARG A 125 3.53 9.58 -11.51
N GLN A 126 2.75 10.53 -11.00
CA GLN A 126 2.97 11.09 -9.68
C GLN A 126 2.87 10.03 -8.57
N LEU A 127 1.85 9.18 -8.63
CA LEU A 127 1.69 8.08 -7.67
C LEU A 127 2.90 7.15 -7.69
N ARG A 128 3.33 6.72 -8.89
CA ARG A 128 4.50 5.86 -9.05
C ARG A 128 5.78 6.50 -8.53
N GLU A 129 5.97 7.79 -8.75
CA GLU A 129 7.11 8.53 -8.19
C GLU A 129 7.10 8.55 -6.66
N VAL A 130 5.91 8.70 -6.03
CA VAL A 130 5.78 8.64 -4.58
C VAL A 130 6.13 7.25 -4.06
N TYR A 131 5.62 6.18 -4.69
CA TYR A 131 5.97 4.80 -4.33
C TYR A 131 7.48 4.54 -4.46
N ALA A 132 8.07 4.96 -5.57
CA ALA A 132 9.52 4.84 -5.77
C ALA A 132 10.31 5.58 -4.69
N LYS A 133 9.87 6.77 -4.29
CA LYS A 133 10.50 7.55 -3.21
C LYS A 133 10.40 6.83 -1.87
N ILE A 134 9.22 6.31 -1.50
CA ILE A 134 9.02 5.54 -0.26
C ILE A 134 9.95 4.33 -0.21
N LEU A 135 9.98 3.53 -1.28
CA LEU A 135 10.82 2.33 -1.36
C LEU A 135 12.32 2.65 -1.34
N ASN A 136 12.74 3.73 -2.01
CA ASN A 136 14.14 4.16 -1.94
C ASN A 136 14.53 4.61 -0.53
N ILE A 137 13.69 5.40 0.15
CA ILE A 137 13.93 5.82 1.53
C ILE A 137 14.02 4.58 2.44
N SER A 138 13.05 3.67 2.36
CA SER A 138 13.04 2.48 3.22
C SER A 138 14.29 1.59 3.03
N LYS A 139 14.86 1.58 1.83
CA LYS A 139 16.03 0.79 1.49
C LYS A 139 17.36 1.46 1.85
N SER A 140 17.44 2.80 1.74
CA SER A 140 18.71 3.53 1.83
C SER A 140 18.94 4.21 3.17
N GLU A 141 17.89 4.55 3.92
CA GLU A 141 18.04 5.30 5.15
C GLU A 141 18.44 4.40 6.32
N ARG A 142 19.61 4.65 6.89
CA ARG A 142 20.17 3.87 7.99
C ARG A 142 19.26 3.83 9.22
N VAL A 143 18.53 4.89 9.49
CA VAL A 143 17.58 4.94 10.62
C VAL A 143 16.48 3.87 10.46
N ILE A 144 16.13 3.51 9.22
CA ILE A 144 15.12 2.46 8.93
C ILE A 144 15.79 1.08 8.89
N THR A 145 16.94 0.97 8.19
CA THR A 145 17.58 -0.33 7.94
C THR A 145 18.37 -0.89 9.13
N GLU A 146 18.84 -0.02 10.01
CA GLU A 146 19.70 -0.38 11.15
C GLU A 146 19.13 0.10 12.50
N GLY A 147 18.12 1.00 12.47
CA GLY A 147 17.52 1.57 13.67
C GLY A 147 16.54 0.62 14.37
N VAL A 148 16.18 0.99 15.58
CA VAL A 148 15.11 0.33 16.34
C VAL A 148 13.83 1.14 16.18
N PHE A 149 12.78 0.51 15.69
CA PHE A 149 11.47 1.15 15.61
C PHE A 149 10.91 1.41 17.01
N TYR A 150 10.46 2.62 17.24
CA TYR A 150 9.81 3.01 18.48
C TYR A 150 8.49 3.73 18.16
N ASP A 151 7.38 3.10 18.54
CA ASP A 151 6.05 3.64 18.34
C ASP A 151 5.71 4.67 19.41
N LEU A 152 5.49 5.91 19.01
CA LEU A 152 5.11 7.01 19.92
C LEU A 152 3.58 7.09 20.14
N MET A 153 2.79 6.29 19.46
CA MET A 153 1.34 6.33 19.54
C MET A 153 0.85 6.14 20.99
N TYR A 154 1.32 5.12 21.67
CA TYR A 154 0.88 4.81 23.03
C TYR A 154 1.23 5.91 24.04
N ALA A 155 2.34 6.61 23.84
CA ALA A 155 2.78 7.71 24.70
C ALA A 155 1.93 8.98 24.55
N ASN A 156 1.16 9.05 23.46
CA ASN A 156 0.38 10.23 23.10
C ASN A 156 -1.14 10.04 23.20
N LEU A 157 -1.65 8.84 23.47
CA LEU A 157 -3.09 8.57 23.49
C LEU A 157 -3.89 9.45 24.46
N SER A 158 -3.29 9.88 25.58
CA SER A 158 -3.90 10.78 26.55
C SER A 158 -3.63 12.28 26.28
N ASN A 159 -2.86 12.60 25.25
CA ASN A 159 -2.54 13.98 24.91
C ASN A 159 -3.75 14.65 24.24
N PRO A 160 -4.32 15.76 24.78
CA PRO A 160 -5.50 16.40 24.22
C PRO A 160 -5.29 17.01 22.83
N TYR A 161 -4.03 17.21 22.43
CA TYR A 161 -3.65 17.73 21.11
C TYR A 161 -3.38 16.63 20.08
N PHE A 162 -3.41 15.38 20.53
CA PHE A 162 -3.16 14.22 19.69
C PHE A 162 -4.46 13.69 19.09
N ASN A 163 -4.53 13.53 17.80
CA ASN A 163 -5.70 12.99 17.12
C ASN A 163 -5.35 11.66 16.44
N SER A 164 -5.67 10.55 17.08
CA SER A 164 -5.40 9.20 16.59
C SER A 164 -6.12 8.82 15.28
N HIS A 165 -7.07 9.64 14.82
CA HIS A 165 -7.81 9.42 13.58
C HIS A 165 -7.21 10.15 12.37
N ARG A 166 -6.28 11.05 12.59
CA ARG A 166 -5.71 11.93 11.54
C ARG A 166 -4.19 11.87 11.43
N GLN A 167 -3.64 10.74 11.66
CA GLN A 167 -2.20 10.53 11.50
C GLN A 167 -1.84 9.96 10.18
#